data_9f98d58f86a25ae38a930b400b2e9075
#
_entry.id   9f98d58f86a25ae38a930b400b2e9075
#
_cell.length_a   1.000
_cell.length_b   1.000
_cell.length_c   1.000
_cell.angle_alpha   90.00
_cell.angle_beta   90.00
_cell.angle_gamma   90.00
#
_symmetry.space_group_name_H-M   'P 1'
#
loop_
_entity.id
_entity.type
_entity.pdbx_description
1 polymer ?
#
loop_
_entity_poly.entity_id
_entity_poly.type
_entity_poly.pdbx_seq_one_letter_code
_entity_poly.pdbx_strand_id
1 'polypeptide(L)'
;MTDQTQNPFDLGAGASPSEPTSDDKLWSGLSYFSQFVIPVVLPLVLLFMEQTKSKAFVRHHAITTLGLAAAAVVYEILAFIVNMILVAILPFLACITWLLFVVPVVPFVIYGIKALKGETVEVPYLSEFMRKQGWL
;
A
#
# COMPACT_ATOMS: atom_id res chain seq x y z
N MET A 1 -10.14 -11.51 38.89
CA MET A 1 -8.77 -10.99 38.98
C MET A 1 -7.82 -12.18 38.85
N THR A 2 -7.38 -12.45 37.65
CA THR A 2 -6.30 -13.42 37.38
C THR A 2 -5.00 -12.66 37.39
N ASP A 3 -4.27 -12.86 38.46
CA ASP A 3 -2.90 -12.39 38.63
C ASP A 3 -2.04 -13.06 37.53
N GLN A 4 -1.77 -12.34 36.46
CA GLN A 4 -0.77 -12.75 35.49
C GLN A 4 0.58 -12.41 36.09
N THR A 5 1.12 -13.34 36.87
CA THR A 5 2.54 -13.38 37.19
C THR A 5 3.31 -13.45 35.87
N GLN A 6 3.71 -12.28 35.38
CA GLN A 6 4.66 -12.17 34.29
C GLN A 6 5.92 -12.91 34.69
N ASN A 7 6.17 -14.01 34.03
CA ASN A 7 7.37 -14.83 34.24
C ASN A 7 8.57 -13.99 33.82
N PRO A 8 9.50 -13.64 34.75
CA PRO A 8 10.65 -12.78 34.43
C PRO A 8 11.65 -13.38 33.44
N PHE A 9 11.41 -14.61 32.99
CA PHE A 9 12.24 -15.31 32.01
C PHE A 9 11.71 -15.22 30.57
N ASP A 10 10.58 -14.52 30.34
CA ASP A 10 9.99 -14.38 29.00
C ASP A 10 10.62 -13.23 28.18
N LEU A 11 11.83 -12.82 28.54
CA LEU A 11 12.59 -11.76 27.84
C LEU A 11 13.19 -12.19 26.49
N GLY A 12 12.75 -13.29 25.91
CA GLY A 12 13.33 -13.79 24.66
C GLY A 12 12.37 -14.44 23.68
N ALA A 13 11.13 -14.73 24.07
CA ALA A 13 10.14 -15.19 23.12
C ALA A 13 9.56 -13.95 22.41
N GLY A 14 9.82 -13.82 21.12
CA GLY A 14 9.43 -12.70 20.30
C GLY A 14 8.02 -12.19 20.63
N ALA A 15 7.92 -10.90 20.92
CA ALA A 15 6.64 -10.26 21.07
C ALA A 15 5.75 -10.68 19.89
N SER A 16 4.68 -11.39 20.17
CA SER A 16 3.64 -11.65 19.17
C SER A 16 3.32 -10.32 18.52
N PRO A 17 3.29 -10.21 17.19
CA PRO A 17 2.91 -8.96 16.55
C PRO A 17 1.59 -8.52 17.19
N SER A 18 1.61 -7.43 17.93
CA SER A 18 0.39 -6.89 18.54
C SER A 18 -0.62 -6.69 17.42
N GLU A 19 -1.84 -7.16 17.61
CA GLU A 19 -2.90 -6.95 16.64
C GLU A 19 -3.01 -5.46 16.30
N PRO A 20 -3.14 -5.10 15.00
CA PRO A 20 -3.22 -3.70 14.62
C PRO A 20 -4.42 -3.01 15.28
N THR A 21 -4.17 -1.86 15.89
CA THR A 21 -5.22 -1.04 16.51
C THR A 21 -6.16 -0.45 15.45
N SER A 22 -7.29 0.08 15.87
CA SER A 22 -8.22 0.78 14.97
C SER A 22 -7.53 1.94 14.24
N ASP A 23 -6.66 2.67 14.93
CA ASP A 23 -5.89 3.76 14.33
C ASP A 23 -4.88 3.26 13.30
N ASP A 24 -4.22 2.14 13.57
CA ASP A 24 -3.26 1.54 12.63
C ASP A 24 -3.96 1.12 11.33
N LYS A 25 -5.14 0.54 11.43
CA LYS A 25 -5.97 0.15 10.28
C LYS A 25 -6.41 1.38 9.48
N LEU A 26 -6.83 2.44 10.19
CA LEU A 26 -7.26 3.69 9.57
C LEU A 26 -6.12 4.36 8.80
N TRP A 27 -4.96 4.54 9.42
CA TRP A 27 -3.80 5.15 8.78
C TRP A 27 -3.28 4.33 7.60
N SER A 28 -3.28 3.01 7.74
CA SER A 28 -2.87 2.10 6.65
C SER A 28 -3.84 2.17 5.47
N GLY A 29 -5.15 2.16 5.72
CA GLY A 29 -6.16 2.33 4.66
C GLY A 29 -6.09 3.69 3.99
N LEU A 30 -5.96 4.77 4.78
CA LEU A 30 -5.79 6.13 4.29
C LEU A 30 -4.58 6.28 3.38
N SER A 31 -3.49 5.54 3.62
CA SER A 31 -2.30 5.61 2.75
C SER A 31 -2.62 5.23 1.30
N TYR A 32 -3.52 4.27 1.08
CA TYR A 32 -3.97 3.89 -0.26
C TYR A 32 -4.92 4.93 -0.87
N PHE A 33 -5.91 5.38 -0.09
CA PHE A 33 -6.89 6.34 -0.59
C PHE A 33 -6.32 7.74 -0.80
N SER A 34 -5.30 8.11 -0.05
CA SER A 34 -4.61 9.41 -0.23
C SER A 34 -3.95 9.55 -1.59
N GLN A 35 -3.67 8.44 -2.29
CA GLN A 35 -3.10 8.48 -3.62
C GLN A 35 -3.98 9.22 -4.63
N PHE A 36 -5.29 9.29 -4.38
CA PHE A 36 -6.23 10.01 -5.25
C PHE A 36 -6.25 11.52 -5.01
N VAL A 37 -5.82 11.99 -3.84
CA VAL A 37 -5.85 13.41 -3.45
C VAL A 37 -4.44 13.99 -3.39
N ILE A 38 -3.56 13.35 -2.64
CA ILE A 38 -2.17 13.77 -2.47
C ILE A 38 -1.29 12.53 -2.60
N PRO A 39 -0.94 12.16 -3.84
CA PRO A 39 -0.17 10.93 -4.08
C PRO A 39 1.18 10.99 -3.37
N VAL A 40 1.61 9.83 -2.87
CA VAL A 40 2.92 9.61 -2.25
C VAL A 40 3.12 10.29 -0.88
N VAL A 41 2.52 11.45 -0.63
CA VAL A 41 2.80 12.26 0.57
C VAL A 41 2.42 11.55 1.86
N LEU A 42 1.19 11.03 1.96
CA LEU A 42 0.74 10.39 3.20
C LEU A 42 1.56 9.14 3.56
N PRO A 43 1.80 8.17 2.66
CA PRO A 43 2.64 7.03 3.01
C PRO A 43 4.08 7.43 3.38
N LEU A 44 4.65 8.47 2.77
CA LEU A 44 5.95 8.99 3.19
C LEU A 44 5.89 9.56 4.60
N VAL A 45 4.88 10.37 4.90
CA VAL A 45 4.69 10.92 6.26
C VAL A 45 4.60 9.80 7.29
N LEU A 46 3.83 8.75 7.02
CA LEU A 46 3.70 7.61 7.92
C LEU A 46 5.02 6.87 8.17
N LEU A 47 5.92 6.83 7.19
CA LEU A 47 7.24 6.22 7.36
C LEU A 47 8.19 7.06 8.23
N PHE A 48 8.02 8.37 8.24
CA PHE A 48 8.88 9.29 9.00
C PHE A 48 8.31 9.67 10.38
N MET A 49 7.01 9.51 10.60
CA MET A 49 6.40 9.77 11.90
C MET A 49 6.88 8.77 12.95
N GLU A 50 7.39 9.26 14.06
CA GLU A 50 7.91 8.41 15.15
C GLU A 50 6.85 7.50 15.75
N GLN A 51 5.60 7.93 15.76
CA GLN A 51 4.48 7.16 16.29
C GLN A 51 4.10 5.95 15.43
N THR A 52 4.39 6.00 14.13
CA THR A 52 3.96 4.99 13.16
C THR A 52 5.12 4.18 12.56
N LYS A 53 6.32 4.76 12.48
CA LYS A 53 7.48 4.09 11.86
C LYS A 53 7.89 2.79 12.57
N SER A 54 7.64 2.70 13.87
CA SER A 54 7.92 1.51 14.68
C SER A 54 6.84 0.44 14.58
N LYS A 55 5.65 0.77 14.06
CA LYS A 55 4.53 -0.15 13.92
C LYS A 55 4.67 -0.93 12.61
N ALA A 56 5.00 -2.21 12.73
CA ALA A 56 5.26 -3.09 11.57
C ALA A 56 4.09 -3.10 10.57
N PHE A 57 2.84 -3.11 11.06
CA PHE A 57 1.65 -3.12 10.22
C PHE A 57 1.53 -1.85 9.36
N VAL A 58 1.61 -0.67 9.99
CA VAL A 58 1.49 0.62 9.29
C VAL A 58 2.65 0.80 8.31
N ARG A 59 3.87 0.47 8.75
CA ARG A 59 5.07 0.54 7.91
C ARG A 59 4.95 -0.36 6.68
N HIS A 60 4.48 -1.61 6.85
CA HIS A 60 4.28 -2.54 5.74
C HIS A 60 3.33 -1.96 4.69
N HIS A 61 2.17 -1.44 5.12
CA HIS A 61 1.20 -0.84 4.21
C HIS A 61 1.72 0.44 3.55
N ALA A 62 2.43 1.31 4.28
CA ALA A 62 3.01 2.53 3.71
C ALA A 62 4.04 2.22 2.61
N ILE A 63 4.93 1.26 2.84
CA ILE A 63 5.92 0.82 1.83
C ILE A 63 5.22 0.16 0.65
N THR A 64 4.24 -0.70 0.88
CA THR A 64 3.46 -1.35 -0.17
C THR A 64 2.72 -0.32 -1.03
N THR A 65 2.12 0.71 -0.40
CA THR A 65 1.46 1.80 -1.12
C THR A 65 2.42 2.57 -2.01
N LEU A 66 3.61 2.89 -1.50
CA LEU A 66 4.64 3.58 -2.29
C LEU A 66 5.11 2.73 -3.48
N GLY A 67 5.34 1.44 -3.25
CA GLY A 67 5.70 0.51 -4.33
C GLY A 67 4.60 0.40 -5.38
N LEU A 68 3.34 0.32 -4.94
CA LEU A 68 2.19 0.29 -5.83
C LEU A 68 2.04 1.60 -6.60
N ALA A 69 2.28 2.75 -5.96
CA ALA A 69 2.27 4.05 -6.62
C ALA A 69 3.36 4.15 -7.69
N ALA A 70 4.57 3.69 -7.40
CA ALA A 70 5.65 3.65 -8.38
C ALA A 70 5.29 2.75 -9.58
N ALA A 71 4.73 1.57 -9.32
CA ALA A 71 4.27 0.67 -10.38
C ALA A 71 3.14 1.28 -11.20
N ALA A 72 2.21 2.00 -10.55
CA ALA A 72 1.11 2.70 -11.22
C ALA A 72 1.65 3.81 -12.14
N VAL A 73 2.64 4.60 -11.71
CA VAL A 73 3.26 5.64 -12.54
C VAL A 73 3.90 5.03 -13.81
N VAL A 74 4.63 3.93 -13.66
CA VAL A 74 5.21 3.22 -14.81
C VAL A 74 4.12 2.73 -15.76
N TYR A 75 3.07 2.13 -15.19
CA TYR A 75 1.90 1.68 -15.97
C TYR A 75 1.23 2.84 -16.72
N GLU A 76 0.99 3.97 -16.05
CA GLU A 76 0.35 5.15 -16.65
C GLU A 76 1.17 5.74 -17.81
N ILE A 77 2.50 5.78 -17.68
CA ILE A 77 3.37 6.21 -18.77
C ILE A 77 3.22 5.29 -19.99
N LEU A 78 3.22 3.97 -19.76
CA LEU A 78 3.04 3.00 -20.85
C LEU A 78 1.64 3.09 -21.45
N ALA A 79 0.60 3.21 -20.62
CA ALA A 79 -0.77 3.38 -21.05
C ALA A 79 -0.96 4.66 -21.88
N PHE A 80 -0.29 5.74 -21.48
CA PHE A 80 -0.30 7.00 -22.24
C PHE A 80 0.32 6.83 -23.62
N ILE A 81 1.48 6.19 -23.73
CA ILE A 81 2.14 5.93 -25.01
C ILE A 81 1.24 5.08 -25.91
N VAL A 82 0.67 3.99 -25.39
CA VAL A 82 -0.25 3.12 -26.12
C VAL A 82 -1.49 3.90 -26.58
N ASN A 83 -2.06 4.70 -25.68
CA ASN A 83 -3.22 5.52 -26.00
C ASN A 83 -2.92 6.51 -27.15
N MET A 84 -1.79 7.19 -27.11
CA MET A 84 -1.37 8.13 -28.16
C MET A 84 -1.25 7.45 -29.52
N ILE A 85 -0.68 6.25 -29.57
CA ILE A 85 -0.54 5.47 -30.81
C ILE A 85 -1.92 5.04 -31.33
N LEU A 86 -2.76 4.49 -30.46
CA LEU A 86 -4.10 4.00 -30.84
C LEU A 86 -5.00 5.12 -31.34
N VAL A 87 -5.01 6.27 -30.67
CA VAL A 87 -5.82 7.43 -31.06
C VAL A 87 -5.31 8.06 -32.36
N ALA A 88 -4.01 8.04 -32.60
CA ALA A 88 -3.46 8.53 -33.86
C ALA A 88 -3.87 7.68 -35.08
N ILE A 89 -4.03 6.35 -34.88
CA ILE A 89 -4.44 5.43 -35.95
C ILE A 89 -5.98 5.41 -36.08
N LEU A 90 -6.70 5.34 -34.98
CA LEU A 90 -8.13 5.20 -34.90
C LEU A 90 -8.72 6.13 -33.81
N PRO A 91 -9.04 7.40 -34.18
CA PRO A 91 -9.46 8.41 -33.21
C PRO A 91 -10.68 8.02 -32.36
N PHE A 92 -11.58 7.20 -32.88
CA PHE A 92 -12.77 6.75 -32.12
C PHE A 92 -12.41 5.85 -30.91
N LEU A 93 -11.21 5.26 -30.89
CA LEU A 93 -10.73 4.48 -29.75
C LEU A 93 -10.48 5.33 -28.51
N ALA A 94 -10.37 6.64 -28.64
CA ALA A 94 -10.21 7.54 -27.51
C ALA A 94 -11.31 7.34 -26.44
N CYS A 95 -12.53 7.01 -26.87
CA CYS A 95 -13.65 6.77 -25.97
C CYS A 95 -13.47 5.49 -25.10
N ILE A 96 -12.63 4.56 -25.53
CA ILE A 96 -12.43 3.27 -24.86
C ILE A 96 -11.09 3.26 -24.13
N THR A 97 -10.05 3.84 -24.72
CA THR A 97 -8.69 3.78 -24.19
C THR A 97 -8.52 4.54 -22.86
N TRP A 98 -9.39 5.49 -22.54
CA TRP A 98 -9.38 6.15 -21.24
C TRP A 98 -9.56 5.14 -20.08
N LEU A 99 -10.22 4.00 -20.33
CA LEU A 99 -10.37 2.95 -19.32
C LEU A 99 -9.03 2.38 -18.86
N LEU A 100 -7.98 2.46 -19.68
CA LEU A 100 -6.63 2.04 -19.29
C LEU A 100 -6.12 2.83 -18.08
N PHE A 101 -6.50 4.10 -17.95
CA PHE A 101 -6.09 4.95 -16.84
C PHE A 101 -6.85 4.66 -15.54
N VAL A 102 -7.95 3.92 -15.61
CA VAL A 102 -8.73 3.51 -14.44
C VAL A 102 -8.19 2.21 -13.82
N VAL A 103 -7.45 1.40 -14.58
CA VAL A 103 -6.93 0.10 -14.12
C VAL A 103 -6.14 0.20 -12.81
N PRO A 104 -5.21 1.14 -12.60
CA PRO A 104 -4.48 1.24 -11.34
C PRO A 104 -5.33 1.62 -10.13
N VAL A 105 -6.50 2.23 -10.34
CA VAL A 105 -7.43 2.58 -9.26
C VAL A 105 -7.90 1.34 -8.51
N VAL A 106 -8.14 0.25 -9.22
CA VAL A 106 -8.69 -0.99 -8.68
C VAL A 106 -7.82 -1.56 -7.54
N PRO A 107 -6.51 -1.79 -7.72
CA PRO A 107 -5.68 -2.31 -6.63
C PRO A 107 -5.61 -1.34 -5.43
N PHE A 108 -5.56 -0.03 -5.64
CA PHE A 108 -5.57 0.93 -4.52
C PHE A 108 -6.83 0.81 -3.68
N VAL A 109 -8.00 0.68 -4.31
CA VAL A 109 -9.26 0.50 -3.59
C VAL A 109 -9.31 -0.84 -2.86
N ILE A 110 -8.96 -1.94 -3.53
CA ILE A 110 -9.01 -3.29 -2.94
C ILE A 110 -8.06 -3.38 -1.75
N TYR A 111 -6.82 -2.94 -1.92
CA TYR A 111 -5.81 -3.02 -0.86
C TYR A 111 -6.08 -2.01 0.26
N GLY A 112 -6.63 -0.85 -0.05
CA GLY A 112 -7.09 0.10 0.96
C GLY A 112 -8.18 -0.48 1.86
N ILE A 113 -9.16 -1.16 1.28
CA ILE A 113 -10.22 -1.84 2.05
C ILE A 113 -9.63 -2.96 2.91
N LYS A 114 -8.72 -3.77 2.38
CA LYS A 114 -8.04 -4.82 3.16
C LYS A 114 -7.26 -4.25 4.33
N ALA A 115 -6.54 -3.15 4.13
CA ALA A 115 -5.81 -2.47 5.19
C ALA A 115 -6.75 -1.95 6.30
N LEU A 116 -7.90 -1.38 5.93
CA LEU A 116 -8.92 -0.95 6.89
C LEU A 116 -9.50 -2.11 7.71
N LYS A 117 -9.55 -3.31 7.13
CA LYS A 117 -9.96 -4.54 7.85
C LYS A 117 -8.85 -5.11 8.74
N GLY A 118 -7.63 -4.60 8.66
CA GLY A 118 -6.49 -5.08 9.42
C GLY A 118 -5.79 -6.27 8.77
N GLU A 119 -6.04 -6.53 7.50
CA GLU A 119 -5.39 -7.59 6.74
C GLU A 119 -4.01 -7.11 6.23
N THR A 120 -3.01 -7.98 6.30
CA THR A 120 -1.73 -7.74 5.64
C THR A 120 -1.89 -7.94 4.14
N VAL A 121 -1.48 -6.95 3.37
CA VAL A 121 -1.58 -6.97 1.91
C VAL A 121 -0.28 -7.47 1.31
N GLU A 122 -0.38 -8.48 0.48
CA GLU A 122 0.72 -8.92 -0.38
C GLU A 122 0.32 -8.73 -1.85
N VAL A 123 1.05 -7.84 -2.52
CA VAL A 123 0.87 -7.60 -3.95
C VAL A 123 1.74 -8.59 -4.70
N PRO A 124 1.19 -9.43 -5.60
CA PRO A 124 1.97 -10.40 -6.36
C PRO A 124 3.15 -9.73 -7.07
N TYR A 125 4.30 -10.38 -7.08
CA TYR A 125 5.57 -9.90 -7.65
C TYR A 125 6.14 -8.65 -6.98
N LEU A 126 5.33 -7.63 -6.67
CA LEU A 126 5.77 -6.38 -6.07
C LEU A 126 6.24 -6.57 -4.63
N SER A 127 5.45 -7.27 -3.81
CA SER A 127 5.83 -7.58 -2.42
C SER A 127 7.09 -8.44 -2.36
N GLU A 128 7.22 -9.40 -3.27
CA GLU A 128 8.41 -10.23 -3.36
C GLU A 128 9.65 -9.41 -3.75
N PHE A 129 9.50 -8.52 -4.74
CA PHE A 129 10.57 -7.60 -5.14
C PHE A 129 11.02 -6.70 -3.99
N MET A 130 10.07 -6.07 -3.29
CA MET A 130 10.37 -5.19 -2.14
C MET A 130 11.01 -5.96 -0.99
N ARG A 131 10.61 -7.21 -0.76
CA ARG A 131 11.22 -8.08 0.25
C ARG A 131 12.67 -8.44 -0.12
N LYS A 132 12.96 -8.72 -1.39
CA LYS A 132 14.33 -8.94 -1.88
C LYS A 132 15.21 -7.71 -1.74
N GLN A 133 14.64 -6.51 -1.81
CA GLN A 133 15.35 -5.25 -1.59
C GLN A 133 15.51 -4.89 -0.10
N GLY A 134 14.93 -5.67 0.79
CA GLY A 134 14.97 -5.41 2.23
C GLY A 134 14.03 -4.28 2.70
N TRP A 135 13.06 -3.88 1.88
CA TRP A 135 12.11 -2.83 2.24
C TRP A 135 10.94 -3.34 3.10
N LEU A 136 10.57 -4.59 2.90
CA LEU A 136 9.53 -5.30 3.70
C LEU A 136 10.12 -6.35 4.62
#